data_3806c2d291cdc50a5dd4261156cfe4ca
#
_entry.id   3806c2d291cdc50a5dd4261156cfe4ca
#
_cell.length_a   1.000
_cell.length_b   1.000
_cell.length_c   1.000
_cell.angle_alpha   90.00
_cell.angle_beta   90.00
_cell.angle_gamma   90.00
#
_symmetry.space_group_name_H-M   'P 1'
#
loop_
_entity.id
_entity.type
_entity.pdbx_description
1 polymer ?
#
loop_
_entity_poly.entity_id
_entity_poly.type
_entity_poly.pdbx_seq_one_letter_code
_entity_poly.pdbx_strand_id
1 'polypeptide(L)'
;MKPTNISVFLETSIGARIYALMTVLKGVIEIEMLCLNSWENFEDNKRFLRTRMEEENPVGRKLLEKDKIHLDRIQVQMATAHEFLLIIRLKDKKEPDIFPYLSRIEKSLKEQSFSVKRAGKEDIKRILAVYYEQNVTTEKFEDFDGERWIIPEI
;
A
#
# COMPACT_ATOMS: atom_id res chain seq x y z
N MET A 1 1.26 5.89 2.73
CA MET A 1 0.17 6.76 3.26
C MET A 1 -1.16 6.18 2.82
N LYS A 2 -2.11 6.00 3.73
CA LYS A 2 -3.43 5.47 3.33
C LYS A 2 -4.24 6.52 2.58
N PRO A 3 -4.90 6.16 1.48
CA PRO A 3 -5.79 7.07 0.77
C PRO A 3 -6.99 7.43 1.66
N THR A 4 -7.50 8.63 1.49
CA THR A 4 -8.70 9.11 2.19
C THR A 4 -9.72 9.52 1.15
N ASN A 5 -10.97 9.05 1.30
CA ASN A 5 -12.04 9.48 0.43
C ASN A 5 -12.38 10.94 0.73
N ILE A 6 -12.06 11.83 -0.20
CA ILE A 6 -12.28 13.27 -0.06
C ILE A 6 -13.71 13.71 -0.43
N SER A 7 -14.48 12.88 -1.12
CA SER A 7 -15.84 13.23 -1.58
C SER A 7 -16.86 13.43 -0.46
N VAL A 8 -16.52 12.96 0.77
CA VAL A 8 -17.37 13.15 1.96
C VAL A 8 -16.95 14.38 2.80
N PHE A 9 -15.91 15.11 2.39
CA PHE A 9 -15.44 16.28 3.12
C PHE A 9 -16.01 17.59 2.54
N LEU A 10 -16.19 18.57 3.42
CA LEU A 10 -16.46 19.94 3.01
C LEU A 10 -15.23 20.53 2.31
N GLU A 11 -15.44 21.41 1.36
CA GLU A 11 -14.36 22.06 0.59
C GLU A 11 -13.33 22.76 1.51
N THR A 12 -13.78 23.41 2.56
CA THR A 12 -12.92 24.03 3.57
C THR A 12 -12.01 23.02 4.26
N SER A 13 -12.51 21.81 4.53
CA SER A 13 -11.73 20.73 5.15
C SER A 13 -10.70 20.14 4.19
N ILE A 14 -11.03 20.09 2.90
CA ILE A 14 -10.08 19.69 1.84
C ILE A 14 -8.94 20.71 1.75
N GLY A 15 -9.27 22.01 1.71
CA GLY A 15 -8.29 23.08 1.70
C GLY A 15 -7.34 23.02 2.90
N ALA A 16 -7.88 22.85 4.11
CA ALA A 16 -7.09 22.71 5.33
C ALA A 16 -6.11 21.53 5.27
N ARG A 17 -6.54 20.38 4.74
CA ARG A 17 -5.67 19.20 4.56
C ARG A 17 -4.56 19.42 3.54
N ILE A 18 -4.86 20.10 2.44
CA ILE A 18 -3.84 20.46 1.44
C ILE A 18 -2.78 21.36 2.07
N TYR A 19 -3.20 22.39 2.81
CA TYR A 19 -2.29 23.29 3.53
C TYR A 19 -1.44 22.54 4.56
N ALA A 20 -2.03 21.62 5.31
CA ALA A 20 -1.34 20.79 6.28
C ALA A 20 -0.25 19.93 5.63
N LEU A 21 -0.56 19.28 4.51
CA LEU A 21 0.42 18.50 3.75
C LEU A 21 1.55 19.39 3.22
N MET A 22 1.21 20.52 2.59
CA MET A 22 2.20 21.47 2.10
C MET A 22 3.15 21.96 3.19
N THR A 23 2.64 22.20 4.40
CA THR A 23 3.44 22.64 5.54
C THR A 23 4.47 21.61 5.95
N VAL A 24 4.09 20.33 5.99
CA VAL A 24 5.02 19.23 6.28
C VAL A 24 6.06 19.09 5.17
N LEU A 25 5.61 19.10 3.90
CA LEU A 25 6.49 18.90 2.75
C LEU A 25 7.53 20.01 2.60
N LYS A 26 7.18 21.26 2.93
CA LYS A 26 8.13 22.39 2.94
C LYS A 26 9.30 22.20 3.91
N GLY A 27 9.13 21.42 4.97
CA GLY A 27 10.17 21.10 5.95
C GLY A 27 11.09 19.94 5.56
N VAL A 28 10.86 19.30 4.40
CA VAL A 28 11.62 18.14 3.95
C VAL A 28 12.35 18.49 2.65
N ILE A 29 13.69 18.42 2.65
CA ILE A 29 14.52 18.89 1.55
C ILE A 29 14.38 17.90 0.42
N GLU A 30 14.49 16.83 0.25
CA GLU A 30 14.37 15.93 -0.91
C GLU A 30 13.25 14.90 -0.67
N ILE A 31 12.06 15.22 -1.12
CA ILE A 31 10.91 14.32 -1.03
C ILE A 31 10.34 14.03 -2.41
N GLU A 32 10.06 12.78 -2.66
CA GLU A 32 9.34 12.32 -3.85
C GLU A 32 8.02 11.68 -3.41
N MET A 33 6.98 11.89 -4.19
CA MET A 33 5.71 11.21 -4.00
C MET A 33 5.51 10.21 -5.13
N LEU A 34 5.41 8.94 -4.77
CA LEU A 34 5.10 7.86 -5.69
C LEU A 34 3.67 7.39 -5.45
N CYS A 35 2.85 7.38 -6.49
CA CYS A 35 1.53 6.78 -6.49
C CYS A 35 1.62 5.44 -7.24
N LEU A 36 1.38 4.36 -6.54
CA LEU A 36 1.31 3.03 -7.13
C LEU A 36 -0.15 2.62 -7.25
N ASN A 37 -0.50 2.13 -8.42
CA ASN A 37 -1.77 1.47 -8.67
C ASN A 37 -1.51 -0.02 -8.76
N SER A 38 -2.09 -0.79 -7.87
CA SER A 38 -2.05 -2.25 -7.92
C SER A 38 -3.45 -2.80 -8.11
N TRP A 39 -3.52 -3.98 -8.70
CA TRP A 39 -4.78 -4.72 -8.77
C TRP A 39 -5.08 -5.26 -7.37
N GLU A 40 -6.29 -4.99 -6.85
CA GLU A 40 -6.74 -5.67 -5.65
C GLU A 40 -6.91 -7.17 -5.93
N ASN A 41 -6.25 -7.98 -5.12
CA ASN A 41 -6.38 -9.43 -5.21
C ASN A 41 -7.32 -9.93 -4.11
N PHE A 42 -8.47 -10.44 -4.49
CA PHE A 42 -9.46 -11.01 -3.57
C PHE A 42 -9.30 -12.53 -3.39
N GLU A 43 -8.16 -13.12 -3.76
CA GLU A 43 -7.98 -14.58 -3.70
C GLU A 43 -8.10 -15.15 -2.27
N ASP A 44 -7.63 -14.42 -1.26
CA ASP A 44 -7.81 -14.84 0.14
C ASP A 44 -9.29 -14.80 0.54
N ASN A 45 -10.03 -13.78 0.12
CA ASN A 45 -11.46 -13.69 0.34
C ASN A 45 -12.21 -14.80 -0.40
N LYS A 46 -11.83 -15.08 -1.64
CA LYS A 46 -12.39 -16.19 -2.43
C LYS A 46 -12.08 -17.55 -1.83
N ARG A 47 -10.86 -17.72 -1.29
CA ARG A 47 -10.46 -18.95 -0.58
C ARG A 47 -11.31 -19.14 0.67
N PHE A 48 -11.49 -18.10 1.48
CA PHE A 48 -12.37 -18.11 2.64
C PHE A 48 -13.80 -18.50 2.26
N LEU A 49 -14.37 -17.89 1.21
CA LEU A 49 -15.72 -18.23 0.74
C LEU A 49 -15.82 -19.68 0.28
N ARG A 50 -14.80 -20.22 -0.42
CA ARG A 50 -14.77 -21.64 -0.83
C ARG A 50 -14.82 -22.57 0.38
N THR A 51 -13.98 -22.33 1.38
CA THR A 51 -13.96 -23.13 2.61
C THR A 51 -15.32 -23.08 3.33
N ARG A 52 -15.91 -21.89 3.44
CA ARG A 52 -17.24 -21.76 4.05
C ARG A 52 -18.35 -22.46 3.26
N MET A 53 -18.27 -22.46 1.92
CA MET A 53 -19.24 -23.16 1.07
C MET A 53 -19.24 -24.67 1.28
N GLU A 54 -18.11 -25.26 1.70
CA GLU A 54 -18.01 -26.70 2.01
C GLU A 54 -18.78 -27.06 3.28
N GLU A 55 -18.82 -26.14 4.25
CA GLU A 55 -19.43 -26.33 5.57
C GLU A 55 -20.92 -25.95 5.62
N GLU A 56 -21.42 -25.19 4.63
CA GLU A 56 -22.76 -24.58 4.65
C GLU A 56 -23.85 -25.49 4.03
N ASN A 57 -25.09 -25.24 4.47
CA ASN A 57 -26.29 -25.85 3.91
C ASN A 57 -26.54 -25.36 2.45
N PRO A 58 -27.41 -26.02 1.68
CA PRO A 58 -27.64 -25.68 0.27
C PRO A 58 -28.11 -24.24 0.02
N VAL A 59 -28.82 -23.61 0.96
CA VAL A 59 -29.29 -22.24 0.83
C VAL A 59 -28.14 -21.25 1.09
N GLY A 60 -27.37 -21.47 2.16
CA GLY A 60 -26.18 -20.68 2.49
C GLY A 60 -25.13 -20.75 1.37
N ARG A 61 -24.91 -21.96 0.81
CA ARG A 61 -24.00 -22.17 -0.32
C ARG A 61 -24.36 -21.30 -1.54
N LYS A 62 -25.63 -21.21 -1.90
CA LYS A 62 -26.09 -20.33 -3.01
C LYS A 62 -25.83 -18.85 -2.75
N LEU A 63 -25.91 -18.39 -1.50
CA LEU A 63 -25.59 -17.01 -1.14
C LEU A 63 -24.09 -16.75 -1.27
N LEU A 64 -23.25 -17.62 -0.73
CA LEU A 64 -21.80 -17.52 -0.82
C LEU A 64 -21.30 -17.58 -2.28
N GLU A 65 -21.99 -18.35 -3.14
CA GLU A 65 -21.66 -18.39 -4.57
C GLU A 65 -21.98 -17.03 -5.25
N LYS A 66 -23.08 -16.37 -4.89
CA LYS A 66 -23.38 -15.01 -5.37
C LYS A 66 -22.33 -14.01 -4.90
N ASP A 67 -21.89 -14.10 -3.64
CA ASP A 67 -20.86 -13.24 -3.08
C ASP A 67 -19.52 -13.45 -3.82
N LYS A 68 -19.15 -14.68 -4.14
CA LYS A 68 -17.97 -15.00 -4.95
C LYS A 68 -18.06 -14.38 -6.35
N ILE A 69 -19.20 -14.54 -7.04
CA ILE A 69 -19.43 -13.92 -8.35
C ILE A 69 -19.36 -12.38 -8.26
N HIS A 70 -19.88 -11.82 -7.16
CA HIS A 70 -19.78 -10.38 -6.91
C HIS A 70 -18.35 -9.92 -6.73
N LEU A 71 -17.53 -10.64 -5.96
CA LEU A 71 -16.09 -10.37 -5.83
C LEU A 71 -15.35 -10.45 -7.18
N ASP A 72 -15.65 -11.45 -8.00
CA ASP A 72 -15.08 -11.57 -9.35
C ASP A 72 -15.41 -10.35 -10.22
N ARG A 73 -16.65 -9.86 -10.14
CA ARG A 73 -17.11 -8.67 -10.87
C ARG A 73 -16.44 -7.40 -10.36
N ILE A 74 -16.33 -7.22 -9.04
CA ILE A 74 -15.65 -6.07 -8.42
C ILE A 74 -14.18 -6.09 -8.80
N GLN A 75 -13.52 -7.23 -8.77
CA GLN A 75 -12.11 -7.37 -9.14
C GLN A 75 -11.85 -6.88 -10.56
N VAL A 76 -12.76 -7.15 -11.50
CA VAL A 76 -12.63 -6.67 -12.88
C VAL A 76 -12.91 -5.17 -13.01
N GLN A 77 -13.85 -4.63 -12.22
CA GLN A 77 -14.32 -3.25 -12.36
C GLN A 77 -13.56 -2.22 -11.51
N MET A 78 -13.06 -2.62 -10.34
CA MET A 78 -12.49 -1.71 -9.34
C MET A 78 -11.04 -2.04 -8.96
N ALA A 79 -10.34 -2.70 -9.83
CA ALA A 79 -9.07 -3.36 -9.57
C ALA A 79 -7.87 -2.43 -9.33
N THR A 80 -8.05 -1.21 -8.84
CA THR A 80 -6.93 -0.32 -8.55
C THR A 80 -6.89 0.09 -7.09
N ALA A 81 -6.09 -0.62 -6.31
CA ALA A 81 -5.68 -0.11 -5.00
C ALA A 81 -4.64 0.99 -5.22
N HIS A 82 -4.96 2.19 -4.76
CA HIS A 82 -4.00 3.29 -4.79
C HIS A 82 -3.16 3.30 -3.52
N GLU A 83 -1.86 3.26 -3.66
CA GLU A 83 -0.93 3.42 -2.56
C GLU A 83 -0.05 4.63 -2.77
N PHE A 84 -0.01 5.52 -1.77
CA PHE A 84 0.82 6.72 -1.82
C PHE A 84 2.05 6.52 -0.94
N LEU A 85 3.22 6.68 -1.53
CA LEU A 85 4.51 6.53 -0.89
C LEU A 85 5.21 7.89 -0.86
N LEU A 86 5.79 8.22 0.27
CA LEU A 86 6.68 9.35 0.42
C LEU A 86 8.10 8.80 0.50
N ILE A 87 8.92 9.11 -0.50
CA ILE A 87 10.31 8.69 -0.61
C ILE A 87 11.17 9.88 -0.19
N ILE A 88 11.99 9.68 0.82
CA ILE A 88 12.86 10.70 1.37
C ILE A 88 14.31 10.29 1.11
N ARG A 89 15.04 11.13 0.38
CA ARG A 89 16.47 10.89 0.12
C ARG A 89 17.31 11.39 1.29
N LEU A 90 18.26 10.58 1.72
CA LEU A 90 19.06 10.82 2.92
C LEU A 90 20.58 11.00 2.60
N LYS A 91 20.88 11.56 1.42
CA LYS A 91 22.26 11.63 0.89
C LYS A 91 23.29 12.21 1.86
N ASP A 92 22.91 13.26 2.59
CA ASP A 92 23.85 14.03 3.44
C ASP A 92 23.64 13.77 4.94
N LYS A 93 22.91 12.72 5.30
CA LYS A 93 22.63 12.42 6.70
C LYS A 93 23.53 11.30 7.22
N LYS A 94 24.11 11.52 8.40
CA LYS A 94 24.84 10.46 9.12
C LYS A 94 23.83 9.44 9.68
N GLU A 95 24.24 8.19 9.74
CA GLU A 95 23.39 7.09 10.18
C GLU A 95 22.64 7.34 11.52
N PRO A 96 23.30 7.87 12.59
CA PRO A 96 22.62 8.13 13.85
C PRO A 96 21.52 9.21 13.75
N ASP A 97 21.60 10.12 12.77
CA ASP A 97 20.64 11.21 12.60
C ASP A 97 19.40 10.81 11.78
N ILE A 98 19.47 9.69 11.06
CA ILE A 98 18.42 9.23 10.15
C ILE A 98 17.14 8.90 10.92
N PHE A 99 17.26 8.10 11.97
CA PHE A 99 16.08 7.65 12.73
C PHE A 99 15.32 8.82 13.40
N PRO A 100 15.97 9.75 14.11
CA PRO A 100 15.32 10.93 14.67
C PRO A 100 14.67 11.81 13.59
N TYR A 101 15.34 11.99 12.45
CA TYR A 101 14.81 12.78 11.33
C TYR A 101 13.53 12.18 10.76
N LEU A 102 13.52 10.88 10.44
CA LEU A 102 12.34 10.19 9.94
C LEU A 102 11.21 10.16 10.98
N SER A 103 11.54 10.01 12.28
CA SER A 103 10.56 10.03 13.36
C SER A 103 9.87 11.39 13.47
N ARG A 104 10.62 12.48 13.29
CA ARG A 104 10.06 13.83 13.28
C ARG A 104 9.07 14.03 12.14
N ILE A 105 9.42 13.59 10.93
CA ILE A 105 8.53 13.71 9.76
C ILE A 105 7.27 12.87 9.96
N GLU A 106 7.43 11.63 10.41
CA GLU A 106 6.31 10.72 10.69
C GLU A 106 5.35 11.33 11.73
N LYS A 107 5.90 11.87 12.81
CA LYS A 107 5.13 12.55 13.87
C LYS A 107 4.39 13.76 13.31
N SER A 108 5.07 14.62 12.55
CA SER A 108 4.46 15.81 11.95
C SER A 108 3.30 15.46 11.01
N LEU A 109 3.44 14.39 10.18
CA LEU A 109 2.35 13.90 9.32
C LEU A 109 1.17 13.37 10.14
N LYS A 110 1.43 12.62 11.22
CA LYS A 110 0.38 12.08 12.10
C LYS A 110 -0.37 13.18 12.85
N GLU A 111 0.33 14.22 13.31
CA GLU A 111 -0.26 15.42 13.95
C GLU A 111 -1.20 16.17 13.01
N GLN A 112 -0.92 16.13 11.70
CA GLN A 112 -1.79 16.67 10.66
C GLN A 112 -2.86 15.67 10.16
N SER A 113 -3.13 14.61 10.94
CA SER A 113 -4.15 13.61 10.64
C SER A 113 -3.90 12.78 9.39
N PHE A 114 -2.64 12.66 8.93
CA PHE A 114 -2.29 11.71 7.87
C PHE A 114 -1.93 10.36 8.45
N SER A 115 -2.60 9.31 7.98
CA SER A 115 -2.27 7.93 8.36
C SER A 115 -1.04 7.46 7.60
N VAL A 116 0.11 7.49 8.25
CA VAL A 116 1.40 7.07 7.70
C VAL A 116 2.04 6.00 8.56
N LYS A 117 2.81 5.11 7.94
CA LYS A 117 3.73 4.17 8.58
C LYS A 117 5.03 4.13 7.81
N ARG A 118 6.12 3.76 8.45
CA ARG A 118 7.36 3.42 7.75
C ARG A 118 7.17 2.12 7.00
N ALA A 119 7.71 2.05 5.79
CA ALA A 119 7.79 0.82 5.05
C ALA A 119 8.87 -0.08 5.68
N GLY A 120 8.50 -1.30 6.03
CA GLY A 120 9.42 -2.35 6.43
C GLY A 120 9.92 -3.13 5.22
N LYS A 121 10.75 -4.15 5.45
CA LYS A 121 11.34 -5.01 4.42
C LYS A 121 10.27 -5.60 3.49
N GLU A 122 9.22 -6.16 4.07
CA GLU A 122 8.12 -6.78 3.31
C GLU A 122 7.31 -5.74 2.51
N ASP A 123 7.06 -4.56 3.10
CA ASP A 123 6.42 -3.45 2.36
C ASP A 123 7.26 -3.04 1.14
N ILE A 124 8.58 -2.95 1.29
CA ILE A 124 9.50 -2.57 0.19
C ILE A 124 9.50 -3.63 -0.90
N LYS A 125 9.59 -4.91 -0.56
CA LYS A 125 9.51 -6.01 -1.53
C LYS A 125 8.21 -5.94 -2.34
N ARG A 126 7.08 -5.78 -1.67
CA ARG A 126 5.78 -5.65 -2.30
C ARG A 126 5.70 -4.41 -3.21
N ILE A 127 6.21 -3.26 -2.74
CA ILE A 127 6.26 -2.02 -3.54
C ILE A 127 7.05 -2.25 -4.83
N LEU A 128 8.23 -2.87 -4.73
CA LEU A 128 9.08 -3.15 -5.89
C LEU A 128 8.40 -4.14 -6.84
N ALA A 129 7.76 -5.18 -6.33
CA ALA A 129 7.04 -6.13 -7.16
C ALA A 129 5.88 -5.46 -7.91
N VAL A 130 5.07 -4.64 -7.23
CA VAL A 130 4.00 -3.86 -7.88
C VAL A 130 4.57 -2.87 -8.89
N TYR A 131 5.70 -2.24 -8.59
CA TYR A 131 6.33 -1.28 -9.49
C TYR A 131 6.81 -1.92 -10.80
N TYR A 132 7.36 -3.14 -10.72
CA TYR A 132 7.88 -3.84 -11.90
C TYR A 132 6.84 -4.72 -12.60
N GLU A 133 5.94 -5.38 -11.86
CA GLU A 133 5.05 -6.40 -12.39
C GLU A 133 3.56 -6.02 -12.37
N GLN A 134 3.18 -4.97 -11.68
CA GLN A 134 1.81 -4.40 -11.53
C GLN A 134 0.72 -5.34 -10.99
N ASN A 135 0.95 -6.65 -10.94
CA ASN A 135 -0.10 -7.65 -10.66
C ASN A 135 -0.03 -8.29 -9.27
N VAL A 136 0.91 -7.88 -8.42
CA VAL A 136 1.20 -8.57 -7.17
C VAL A 136 0.77 -7.72 -5.98
N THR A 137 -0.29 -8.14 -5.28
CA THR A 137 -0.82 -7.35 -4.13
C THR A 137 -0.65 -8.00 -2.78
N THR A 138 -0.63 -9.34 -2.68
CA THR A 138 -0.70 -10.05 -1.40
C THR A 138 0.28 -11.20 -1.23
N GLU A 139 1.13 -11.48 -2.21
CA GLU A 139 2.07 -12.57 -2.12
C GLU A 139 3.19 -12.29 -1.10
N LYS A 140 3.56 -13.31 -0.37
CA LYS A 140 4.78 -13.31 0.43
C LYS A 140 5.96 -13.53 -0.51
N PHE A 141 6.86 -12.55 -0.53
CA PHE A 141 8.06 -12.66 -1.34
C PHE A 141 9.14 -13.41 -0.55
N GLU A 142 9.76 -14.40 -1.18
CA GLU A 142 10.92 -15.07 -0.61
C GLU A 142 12.09 -14.10 -0.44
N ASP A 143 12.93 -14.34 0.56
CA ASP A 143 14.18 -13.61 0.72
C ASP A 143 15.22 -14.17 -0.26
N PHE A 144 15.44 -13.44 -1.34
CA PHE A 144 16.55 -13.71 -2.25
C PHE A 144 17.74 -12.83 -1.85
N ASP A 145 18.87 -13.43 -1.69
CA ASP A 145 20.15 -12.76 -1.43
C ASP A 145 20.80 -12.19 -2.70
N GLY A 146 20.26 -12.53 -3.86
CA GLY A 146 20.77 -12.14 -5.16
C GLY A 146 21.81 -13.12 -5.74
N GLU A 147 22.33 -14.06 -4.97
CA GLU A 147 23.34 -15.01 -5.45
C GLU A 147 22.84 -15.90 -6.59
N ARG A 148 21.55 -16.19 -6.66
CA ARG A 148 20.93 -16.95 -7.76
C ARG A 148 21.08 -16.30 -9.14
N TRP A 149 21.33 -15.02 -9.19
CA TRP A 149 21.39 -14.24 -10.44
C TRP A 149 22.82 -13.88 -10.84
N ILE A 150 23.80 -14.24 -10.02
CA ILE A 150 25.22 -14.14 -10.38
C ILE A 150 25.53 -15.36 -11.25
N ILE A 151 25.58 -15.18 -12.56
CA ILE A 151 26.11 -16.19 -13.48
C ILE A 151 27.60 -16.22 -13.22
N PRO A 152 28.20 -17.34 -12.75
CA PRO A 152 29.65 -17.42 -12.66
C PRO A 152 30.20 -17.24 -14.07
N GLU A 153 31.07 -16.25 -14.25
CA GLU A 153 31.82 -16.12 -15.49
C GLU A 153 32.62 -17.41 -15.70
N ILE A 154 32.36 -18.08 -16.83
CA ILE A 154 33.04 -19.32 -17.27
C ILE A 154 34.36 -18.93 -17.90
#